data_4d82b0d4e6697c2b4e65f5dccd71e2ab
#
_entry.id   4d82b0d4e6697c2b4e65f5dccd71e2ab
#
_cell.length_a   1.000
_cell.length_b   1.000
_cell.length_c   1.000
_cell.angle_alpha   90.00
_cell.angle_beta   90.00
_cell.angle_gamma   90.00
#
_symmetry.space_group_name_H-M   'P 1'
#
loop_
_entity.id
_entity.type
_entity.pdbx_description
1 polymer ?
#
loop_
_entity_poly.entity_id
_entity_poly.type
_entity_poly.pdbx_seq_one_letter_code
_entity_poly.pdbx_strand_id
1 'polypeptide(L)'
;MAHVLYAHRNNAIHQEMSSMNALWRVWDHFEEAFIAFLLAAMTLVTFVYVVLNNLYTVFYSLGDRYEGASDLFFAMGDFTIGLAQEMTWSTALTKALFAWLIFSGLAYGVRTAGHIGIDALVKLAPRHIQRYIGFVACLFCLGYAGMLAFASFNWISALFTADIGAEDLGHFGIKQWHIGMIVPIGFAMVFIRFAEIFVRILRNEQTGLGLADEAAEAAKLGAEEPK
;
A
#
# COMPACT_ATOMS: atom_id res chain seq x y z
N MET A 1 40.89 -31.29 -8.85
CA MET A 1 39.72 -31.00 -9.71
C MET A 1 38.44 -30.78 -8.92
N ALA A 2 38.12 -31.58 -7.91
CA ALA A 2 36.91 -31.40 -7.07
C ALA A 2 36.85 -30.08 -6.29
N HIS A 3 37.96 -29.55 -5.79
CA HIS A 3 38.03 -28.29 -5.02
C HIS A 3 37.70 -27.05 -5.86
N VAL A 4 38.06 -27.05 -7.15
CA VAL A 4 37.75 -25.92 -8.09
C VAL A 4 36.27 -25.92 -8.46
N LEU A 5 35.63 -27.07 -8.63
CA LEU A 5 34.22 -27.21 -8.90
C LEU A 5 33.37 -26.81 -7.70
N TYR A 6 33.83 -27.09 -6.48
CA TYR A 6 33.15 -26.68 -5.24
C TYR A 6 33.19 -25.16 -5.03
N ALA A 7 34.34 -24.53 -5.29
CA ALA A 7 34.48 -23.06 -5.22
C ALA A 7 33.65 -22.35 -6.28
N HIS A 8 33.55 -22.88 -7.51
CA HIS A 8 32.75 -22.31 -8.59
C HIS A 8 31.24 -22.38 -8.27
N ARG A 9 30.77 -23.49 -7.68
CA ARG A 9 29.39 -23.69 -7.26
C ARG A 9 29.01 -22.78 -6.11
N ASN A 10 29.89 -22.59 -5.11
CA ASN A 10 29.64 -21.65 -4.01
C ASN A 10 29.58 -20.19 -4.49
N ASN A 11 30.44 -19.78 -5.41
CA ASN A 11 30.41 -18.44 -5.98
C ASN A 11 29.13 -18.19 -6.79
N ALA A 12 28.62 -19.17 -7.54
CA ALA A 12 27.37 -19.08 -8.26
C ALA A 12 26.18 -18.93 -7.31
N ILE A 13 26.12 -19.73 -6.23
CA ILE A 13 25.07 -19.63 -5.21
C ILE A 13 25.12 -18.27 -4.49
N HIS A 14 26.31 -17.76 -4.15
CA HIS A 14 26.45 -16.42 -3.56
C HIS A 14 26.05 -15.30 -4.53
N GLN A 15 26.31 -15.43 -5.81
CA GLN A 15 25.86 -14.47 -6.82
C GLN A 15 24.33 -14.50 -7.02
N GLU A 16 23.72 -15.66 -7.07
CA GLU A 16 22.25 -15.79 -7.14
C GLU A 16 21.56 -15.25 -5.88
N MET A 17 22.10 -15.54 -4.70
CA MET A 17 21.57 -14.96 -3.44
C MET A 17 21.74 -13.43 -3.38
N SER A 18 22.84 -12.90 -3.87
CA SER A 18 23.07 -11.45 -3.94
C SER A 18 22.13 -10.75 -4.91
N SER A 19 21.87 -11.34 -6.08
CA SER A 19 20.93 -10.80 -7.07
C SER A 19 19.47 -10.87 -6.61
N MET A 20 19.07 -11.96 -5.93
CA MET A 20 17.75 -12.04 -5.30
C MET A 20 17.57 -10.99 -4.21
N ASN A 21 18.55 -10.80 -3.35
CA ASN A 21 18.50 -9.76 -2.30
C ASN A 21 18.47 -8.32 -2.87
N ALA A 22 19.10 -8.10 -4.03
CA ALA A 22 19.02 -6.82 -4.72
C ALA A 22 17.63 -6.57 -5.31
N LEU A 23 17.01 -7.59 -5.93
CA LEU A 23 15.64 -7.53 -6.46
C LEU A 23 14.62 -7.26 -5.35
N TRP A 24 14.72 -7.93 -4.21
CA TRP A 24 13.84 -7.71 -3.06
C TRP A 24 13.99 -6.29 -2.50
N ARG A 25 15.19 -5.76 -2.38
CA ARG A 25 15.42 -4.36 -1.96
C ARG A 25 14.81 -3.35 -2.93
N VAL A 26 14.95 -3.56 -4.23
CA VAL A 26 14.33 -2.69 -5.25
C VAL A 26 12.80 -2.73 -5.14
N TRP A 27 12.24 -3.93 -4.95
CA TRP A 27 10.80 -4.10 -4.74
C TRP A 27 10.30 -3.40 -3.48
N ASP A 28 11.02 -3.52 -2.39
CA ASP A 28 10.69 -2.89 -1.12
C ASP A 28 10.68 -1.36 -1.20
N HIS A 29 11.70 -0.77 -1.82
CA HIS A 29 11.75 0.68 -2.06
C HIS A 29 10.66 1.14 -3.04
N PHE A 30 10.29 0.30 -4.00
CA PHE A 30 9.19 0.61 -4.91
C PHE A 30 7.84 0.66 -4.19
N GLU A 31 7.54 -0.30 -3.30
CA GLU A 31 6.31 -0.27 -2.49
C GLU A 31 6.22 1.01 -1.65
N GLU A 32 7.29 1.38 -0.95
CA GLU A 32 7.34 2.59 -0.12
C GLU A 32 7.19 3.87 -0.95
N ALA A 33 7.92 3.97 -2.05
CA ALA A 33 7.84 5.12 -2.96
C ALA A 33 6.45 5.24 -3.60
N PHE A 34 5.83 4.10 -3.95
CA PHE A 34 4.49 4.08 -4.52
C PHE A 34 3.42 4.55 -3.52
N ILE A 35 3.48 4.08 -2.26
CA ILE A 35 2.59 4.54 -1.19
C ILE A 35 2.76 6.04 -0.95
N ALA A 36 4.00 6.52 -0.86
CA ALA A 36 4.31 7.94 -0.69
C ALA A 36 3.80 8.77 -1.87
N PHE A 37 3.96 8.29 -3.10
CA PHE A 37 3.44 8.93 -4.30
C PHE A 37 1.91 9.03 -4.30
N LEU A 38 1.20 7.94 -3.96
CA LEU A 38 -0.26 7.94 -3.86
C LEU A 38 -0.76 8.95 -2.84
N LEU A 39 -0.11 8.99 -1.67
CA LEU A 39 -0.45 9.96 -0.61
C LEU A 39 -0.20 11.41 -1.07
N ALA A 40 0.95 11.67 -1.68
CA ALA A 40 1.28 12.99 -2.21
C ALA A 40 0.33 13.42 -3.32
N ALA A 41 0.01 12.53 -4.27
CA ALA A 41 -0.91 12.79 -5.36
C ALA A 41 -2.32 13.09 -4.85
N MET A 42 -2.85 12.29 -3.92
CA MET A 42 -4.14 12.50 -3.29
C MET A 42 -4.19 13.86 -2.57
N THR A 43 -3.16 14.16 -1.79
CA THR A 43 -3.06 15.43 -1.06
C THR A 43 -3.02 16.62 -2.01
N LEU A 44 -2.22 16.52 -3.09
CA LEU A 44 -2.09 17.58 -4.08
C LEU A 44 -3.41 17.85 -4.81
N VAL A 45 -4.09 16.79 -5.29
CA VAL A 45 -5.39 16.92 -5.97
C VAL A 45 -6.43 17.57 -5.07
N THR A 46 -6.52 17.08 -3.83
CA THR A 46 -7.47 17.63 -2.85
C THR A 46 -7.12 19.08 -2.49
N PHE A 47 -5.83 19.39 -2.30
CA PHE A 47 -5.38 20.75 -1.99
C PHE A 47 -5.74 21.73 -3.11
N VAL A 48 -5.44 21.39 -4.37
CA VAL A 48 -5.77 22.24 -5.52
C VAL A 48 -7.27 22.47 -5.61
N TYR A 49 -8.08 21.41 -5.48
CA TYR A 49 -9.54 21.52 -5.49
C TYR A 49 -10.06 22.43 -4.38
N VAL A 50 -9.60 22.25 -3.14
CA VAL A 50 -10.02 23.06 -1.98
C VAL A 50 -9.60 24.53 -2.17
N VAL A 51 -8.39 24.79 -2.65
CA VAL A 51 -7.91 26.15 -2.91
C VAL A 51 -8.80 26.82 -3.95
N LEU A 52 -9.04 26.20 -5.11
CA LEU A 52 -9.89 26.75 -6.15
C LEU A 52 -11.32 27.01 -5.66
N ASN A 53 -11.86 26.04 -4.92
CA ASN A 53 -13.24 26.11 -4.41
C ASN A 53 -13.44 27.11 -3.23
N ASN A 54 -12.37 27.65 -2.67
CA ASN A 54 -12.44 28.70 -1.66
C ASN A 54 -11.94 30.05 -2.18
N LEU A 55 -11.04 30.05 -3.14
CA LEU A 55 -10.39 31.27 -3.62
C LEU A 55 -11.38 32.23 -4.32
N TYR A 56 -12.37 31.69 -5.05
CA TYR A 56 -13.36 32.51 -5.71
C TYR A 56 -14.16 33.37 -4.73
N THR A 57 -14.46 32.84 -3.53
CA THR A 57 -15.20 33.62 -2.49
C THR A 57 -14.38 34.78 -1.97
N VAL A 58 -13.06 34.65 -1.92
CA VAL A 58 -12.14 35.74 -1.54
C VAL A 58 -12.16 36.82 -2.62
N PHE A 59 -12.11 36.44 -3.91
CA PHE A 59 -12.19 37.42 -4.99
C PHE A 59 -13.51 38.18 -5.04
N TYR A 60 -14.64 37.49 -4.84
CA TYR A 60 -15.95 38.19 -4.76
C TYR A 60 -16.02 39.14 -3.58
N SER A 61 -15.53 38.73 -2.40
CA SER A 61 -15.54 39.62 -1.23
C SER A 61 -14.62 40.84 -1.40
N LEU A 62 -13.53 40.71 -2.16
CA LEU A 62 -12.68 41.84 -2.51
C LEU A 62 -13.33 42.76 -3.56
N GLY A 63 -14.04 42.18 -4.54
CA GLY A 63 -14.84 42.94 -5.51
C GLY A 63 -15.91 43.81 -4.87
N ASP A 64 -16.61 43.26 -3.88
CA ASP A 64 -17.61 44.00 -3.09
C ASP A 64 -17.01 45.13 -2.25
N ARG A 65 -15.73 44.97 -1.85
CA ARG A 65 -15.06 45.92 -0.96
C ARG A 65 -14.37 47.08 -1.69
N TYR A 66 -13.91 46.84 -2.92
CA TYR A 66 -13.12 47.78 -3.71
C TYR A 66 -13.84 48.15 -5.01
N GLU A 67 -14.77 49.16 -4.97
CA GLU A 67 -15.58 49.57 -6.13
C GLU A 67 -14.76 49.96 -7.38
N GLY A 68 -13.54 50.51 -7.21
CA GLY A 68 -12.69 50.91 -8.32
C GLY A 68 -11.99 49.79 -9.08
N ALA A 69 -12.03 48.53 -8.55
CA ALA A 69 -11.43 47.36 -9.15
C ALA A 69 -12.39 46.14 -9.12
N SER A 70 -13.67 46.39 -8.86
CA SER A 70 -14.67 45.32 -8.71
C SER A 70 -14.76 44.40 -9.92
N ASP A 71 -14.74 44.95 -11.15
CA ASP A 71 -14.82 44.17 -12.38
C ASP A 71 -13.67 43.19 -12.54
N LEU A 72 -12.47 43.60 -12.13
CA LEU A 72 -11.28 42.71 -12.18
C LEU A 72 -11.41 41.55 -11.18
N PHE A 73 -11.83 41.86 -9.94
CA PHE A 73 -11.97 40.83 -8.91
C PHE A 73 -13.11 39.86 -9.21
N PHE A 74 -14.22 40.32 -9.75
CA PHE A 74 -15.33 39.47 -10.20
C PHE A 74 -14.87 38.56 -11.38
N ALA A 75 -14.16 39.11 -12.37
CA ALA A 75 -13.64 38.32 -13.46
C ALA A 75 -12.65 37.25 -12.97
N MET A 76 -11.80 37.54 -11.98
CA MET A 76 -10.91 36.54 -11.34
C MET A 76 -11.70 35.50 -10.56
N GLY A 77 -12.77 35.90 -9.89
CA GLY A 77 -13.70 35.00 -9.19
C GLY A 77 -14.39 34.04 -10.16
N ASP A 78 -14.92 34.57 -11.26
CA ASP A 78 -15.59 33.78 -12.32
C ASP A 78 -14.63 32.78 -12.98
N PHE A 79 -13.40 33.18 -13.27
CA PHE A 79 -12.37 32.30 -13.79
C PHE A 79 -12.05 31.17 -12.79
N THR A 80 -11.88 31.48 -11.51
CA THR A 80 -11.52 30.51 -10.48
C THR A 80 -12.65 29.52 -10.23
N ILE A 81 -13.91 29.97 -10.18
CA ILE A 81 -15.06 29.07 -10.00
C ILE A 81 -15.27 28.21 -11.25
N GLY A 82 -15.02 28.72 -12.45
CA GLY A 82 -15.06 27.94 -13.69
C GLY A 82 -14.08 26.78 -13.63
N LEU A 83 -12.81 27.03 -13.23
CA LEU A 83 -11.82 25.96 -13.02
C LEU A 83 -12.25 24.95 -11.96
N ALA A 84 -12.83 25.41 -10.84
CA ALA A 84 -13.32 24.53 -9.78
C ALA A 84 -14.46 23.62 -10.27
N GLN A 85 -15.37 24.14 -11.10
CA GLN A 85 -16.48 23.39 -11.69
C GLN A 85 -16.01 22.33 -12.71
N GLU A 86 -14.94 22.59 -13.45
CA GLU A 86 -14.34 21.59 -14.34
C GLU A 86 -13.61 20.47 -13.58
N MET A 87 -13.23 20.69 -12.31
CA MET A 87 -12.54 19.71 -11.48
C MET A 87 -13.47 18.75 -10.71
N THR A 88 -14.69 18.49 -11.18
CA THR A 88 -15.62 17.53 -10.54
C THR A 88 -15.00 16.12 -10.39
N TRP A 89 -14.14 15.75 -11.34
CA TRP A 89 -13.37 14.50 -11.33
C TRP A 89 -12.40 14.35 -10.14
N SER A 90 -12.03 15.45 -9.49
CA SER A 90 -11.02 15.44 -8.41
C SER A 90 -11.43 14.57 -7.24
N THR A 91 -12.71 14.60 -6.85
CA THR A 91 -13.25 13.78 -5.76
C THR A 91 -13.22 12.29 -6.11
N ALA A 92 -13.61 11.93 -7.34
CA ALA A 92 -13.58 10.55 -7.82
C ALA A 92 -12.14 10.02 -7.93
N LEU A 93 -11.21 10.85 -8.43
CA LEU A 93 -9.79 10.50 -8.47
C LEU A 93 -9.19 10.33 -7.06
N THR A 94 -9.53 11.22 -6.12
CA THR A 94 -9.07 11.10 -4.72
C THR A 94 -9.55 9.80 -4.09
N LYS A 95 -10.83 9.41 -4.29
CA LYS A 95 -11.36 8.11 -3.83
C LYS A 95 -10.60 6.92 -4.46
N ALA A 96 -10.29 7.01 -5.74
CA ALA A 96 -9.52 5.98 -6.45
C ALA A 96 -8.10 5.84 -5.89
N LEU A 97 -7.38 6.96 -5.74
CA LEU A 97 -6.04 6.98 -5.16
C LEU A 97 -6.05 6.47 -3.70
N PHE A 98 -7.09 6.81 -2.94
CA PHE A 98 -7.26 6.34 -1.57
C PHE A 98 -7.47 4.82 -1.51
N ALA A 99 -8.27 4.25 -2.40
CA ALA A 99 -8.44 2.80 -2.48
C ALA A 99 -7.09 2.11 -2.80
N TRP A 100 -6.34 2.64 -3.75
CA TRP A 100 -5.01 2.13 -4.08
C TRP A 100 -4.03 2.26 -2.92
N LEU A 101 -4.08 3.37 -2.18
CA LEU A 101 -3.26 3.60 -0.99
C LEU A 101 -3.56 2.56 0.11
N ILE A 102 -4.85 2.30 0.40
CA ILE A 102 -5.26 1.31 1.40
C ILE A 102 -4.74 -0.07 1.05
N PHE A 103 -4.98 -0.55 -0.17
CA PHE A 103 -4.61 -1.91 -0.56
C PHE A 103 -3.10 -2.09 -0.69
N SER A 104 -2.36 -1.09 -1.17
CA SER A 104 -0.89 -1.10 -1.18
C SER A 104 -0.33 -1.07 0.25
N GLY A 105 -0.90 -0.22 1.12
CA GLY A 105 -0.52 -0.12 2.53
C GLY A 105 -0.83 -1.40 3.32
N LEU A 106 -1.88 -2.13 2.97
CA LEU A 106 -2.25 -3.39 3.62
C LEU A 106 -1.20 -4.47 3.35
N ALA A 107 -0.73 -4.60 2.10
CA ALA A 107 0.35 -5.51 1.73
C ALA A 107 1.68 -5.14 2.43
N TYR A 108 2.00 -3.85 2.47
CA TYR A 108 3.14 -3.32 3.20
C TYR A 108 3.05 -3.59 4.71
N GLY A 109 1.86 -3.41 5.32
CA GLY A 109 1.61 -3.68 6.74
C GLY A 109 1.83 -5.14 7.12
N VAL A 110 1.48 -6.09 6.24
CA VAL A 110 1.79 -7.52 6.47
C VAL A 110 3.29 -7.77 6.41
N ARG A 111 4.00 -7.12 5.49
CA ARG A 111 5.47 -7.24 5.36
C ARG A 111 6.20 -6.72 6.60
N THR A 112 5.81 -5.55 7.10
CA THR A 112 6.42 -4.93 8.29
C THR A 112 5.91 -5.50 9.62
N ALA A 113 5.17 -6.63 9.53
CA ALA A 113 4.67 -7.39 10.68
C ALA A 113 3.89 -6.54 11.71
N GLY A 114 2.99 -5.69 11.24
CA GLY A 114 2.15 -4.82 12.08
C GLY A 114 1.22 -5.52 13.09
N HIS A 115 1.41 -6.84 13.35
CA HIS A 115 0.59 -7.64 14.26
C HIS A 115 1.14 -7.68 15.69
N ILE A 116 1.78 -6.60 16.14
CA ILE A 116 2.46 -6.46 17.44
C ILE A 116 1.60 -6.95 18.63
N GLY A 117 0.28 -6.75 18.58
CA GLY A 117 -0.63 -7.13 19.68
C GLY A 117 -0.79 -8.64 19.84
N ILE A 118 -0.85 -9.40 18.75
CA ILE A 118 -0.99 -10.86 18.76
C ILE A 118 0.32 -11.51 19.16
N ASP A 119 1.43 -11.02 18.63
CA ASP A 119 2.76 -11.54 18.92
C ASP A 119 3.15 -11.36 20.40
N ALA A 120 2.76 -10.24 21.03
CA ALA A 120 2.99 -10.01 22.45
C ALA A 120 2.28 -11.04 23.34
N LEU A 121 1.05 -11.43 22.99
CA LEU A 121 0.29 -12.46 23.70
C LEU A 121 0.87 -13.88 23.50
N VAL A 122 1.29 -14.18 22.28
CA VAL A 122 1.87 -15.48 21.91
C VAL A 122 3.21 -15.71 22.62
N LYS A 123 4.00 -14.65 22.85
CA LYS A 123 5.27 -14.72 23.60
C LYS A 123 5.16 -15.20 25.05
N LEU A 124 3.99 -15.11 25.66
CA LEU A 124 3.76 -15.62 27.01
C LEU A 124 3.73 -17.16 27.09
N ALA A 125 3.55 -17.84 25.95
CA ALA A 125 3.51 -19.29 25.87
C ALA A 125 4.92 -19.91 25.66
N PRO A 126 5.15 -21.19 26.02
CA PRO A 126 6.38 -21.90 25.70
C PRO A 126 6.64 -21.96 24.19
N ARG A 127 7.90 -21.97 23.75
CA ARG A 127 8.28 -21.89 22.32
C ARG A 127 7.58 -22.89 21.38
N HIS A 128 7.37 -24.12 21.82
CA HIS A 128 6.66 -25.12 21.03
C HIS A 128 5.17 -24.77 20.84
N ILE A 129 4.53 -24.18 21.86
CA ILE A 129 3.13 -23.72 21.79
C ILE A 129 3.04 -22.47 20.91
N GLN A 130 3.99 -21.54 21.01
CA GLN A 130 4.07 -20.35 20.16
C GLN A 130 4.04 -20.72 18.67
N ARG A 131 4.82 -21.72 18.29
CA ARG A 131 4.87 -22.20 16.91
C ARG A 131 3.53 -22.77 16.42
N TYR A 132 2.86 -23.56 17.25
CA TYR A 132 1.52 -24.09 16.91
C TYR A 132 0.49 -22.96 16.73
N ILE A 133 0.48 -21.98 17.63
CA ILE A 133 -0.41 -20.83 17.53
C ILE A 133 -0.09 -20.02 16.27
N GLY A 134 1.19 -19.72 16.00
CA GLY A 134 1.63 -19.02 14.80
C GLY A 134 1.24 -19.74 13.51
N PHE A 135 1.41 -21.07 13.46
CA PHE A 135 1.01 -21.89 12.34
C PHE A 135 -0.50 -21.85 12.07
N VAL A 136 -1.31 -22.05 13.12
CA VAL A 136 -2.78 -22.01 13.02
C VAL A 136 -3.25 -20.62 12.62
N ALA A 137 -2.73 -19.56 13.24
CA ALA A 137 -3.07 -18.18 12.91
C ALA A 137 -2.73 -17.86 11.44
N CYS A 138 -1.52 -18.23 10.99
CA CYS A 138 -1.10 -18.04 9.61
C CYS A 138 -1.99 -18.79 8.60
N LEU A 139 -2.41 -20.00 8.92
CA LEU A 139 -3.34 -20.77 8.10
C LEU A 139 -4.70 -20.09 7.97
N PHE A 140 -5.23 -19.54 9.06
CA PHE A 140 -6.48 -18.76 9.03
C PHE A 140 -6.33 -17.49 8.21
N CYS A 141 -5.23 -16.73 8.38
CA CYS A 141 -4.96 -15.53 7.60
C CYS A 141 -4.82 -15.85 6.11
N LEU A 142 -4.13 -16.94 5.76
CA LEU A 142 -3.97 -17.39 4.38
C LEU A 142 -5.32 -17.78 3.77
N GLY A 143 -6.14 -18.55 4.48
CA GLY A 143 -7.48 -18.94 4.03
C GLY A 143 -8.38 -17.74 3.83
N TYR A 144 -8.37 -16.79 4.76
CA TYR A 144 -9.15 -15.56 4.66
C TYR A 144 -8.70 -14.66 3.49
N ALA A 145 -7.39 -14.42 3.35
CA ALA A 145 -6.84 -13.63 2.25
C ALA A 145 -7.13 -14.29 0.88
N GLY A 146 -7.02 -15.62 0.78
CA GLY A 146 -7.34 -16.37 -0.44
C GLY A 146 -8.81 -16.28 -0.80
N MET A 147 -9.71 -16.39 0.18
CA MET A 147 -11.15 -16.24 -0.03
C MET A 147 -11.50 -14.82 -0.52
N LEU A 148 -10.91 -13.78 0.09
CA LEU A 148 -11.12 -12.40 -0.33
C LEU A 148 -10.54 -12.11 -1.71
N ALA A 149 -9.37 -12.64 -2.03
CA ALA A 149 -8.78 -12.53 -3.38
C ALA A 149 -9.69 -13.17 -4.44
N PHE A 150 -10.23 -14.35 -4.17
CA PHE A 150 -11.17 -15.03 -5.08
C PHE A 150 -12.48 -14.26 -5.23
N ALA A 151 -13.08 -13.83 -4.12
CA ALA A 151 -14.34 -13.07 -4.14
C ALA A 151 -14.19 -11.73 -4.88
N SER A 152 -13.09 -11.01 -4.63
CA SER A 152 -12.82 -9.73 -5.31
C SER A 152 -12.51 -9.92 -6.79
N PHE A 153 -11.85 -11.00 -7.19
CA PHE A 153 -11.66 -11.32 -8.59
C PHE A 153 -13.00 -11.54 -9.32
N ASN A 154 -13.93 -12.29 -8.74
CA ASN A 154 -15.27 -12.48 -9.30
C ASN A 154 -16.04 -11.16 -9.39
N TRP A 155 -15.92 -10.30 -8.38
CA TRP A 155 -16.54 -8.98 -8.39
C TRP A 155 -15.98 -8.09 -9.52
N ILE A 156 -14.67 -8.06 -9.73
CA ILE A 156 -14.05 -7.31 -10.83
C ILE A 156 -14.46 -7.88 -12.19
N SER A 157 -14.55 -9.21 -12.35
CA SER A 157 -15.03 -9.83 -13.58
C SER A 157 -16.46 -9.40 -13.92
N ALA A 158 -17.33 -9.27 -12.92
CA ALA A 158 -18.68 -8.74 -13.11
C ALA A 158 -18.68 -7.27 -13.53
N LEU A 159 -17.85 -6.42 -12.91
CA LEU A 159 -17.69 -5.01 -13.29
C LEU A 159 -17.13 -4.85 -14.72
N PHE A 160 -16.17 -5.71 -15.09
CA PHE A 160 -15.60 -5.73 -16.43
C PHE A 160 -16.67 -6.06 -17.49
N THR A 161 -17.51 -7.06 -17.22
CA THR A 161 -18.60 -7.47 -18.11
C THR A 161 -19.72 -6.42 -18.21
N ALA A 162 -20.01 -5.74 -17.09
CA ALA A 162 -21.03 -4.69 -17.01
C ALA A 162 -20.63 -3.39 -17.72
N ASP A 163 -19.33 -3.19 -17.96
CA ASP A 163 -18.75 -2.06 -18.69
C ASP A 163 -19.15 -0.67 -18.17
N ILE A 164 -19.30 -0.54 -16.85
CA ILE A 164 -19.77 0.68 -16.17
C ILE A 164 -18.64 1.71 -16.11
N GLY A 165 -18.94 2.97 -16.50
CA GLY A 165 -18.05 4.12 -16.31
C GLY A 165 -17.83 4.45 -14.82
N ALA A 166 -16.66 4.96 -14.49
CA ALA A 166 -16.34 5.36 -13.12
C ALA A 166 -16.85 6.78 -12.86
N GLU A 167 -17.88 6.95 -12.03
CA GLU A 167 -18.41 8.26 -11.59
C GLU A 167 -18.07 9.42 -12.57
N ASP A 168 -17.47 10.51 -12.07
CA ASP A 168 -17.06 11.67 -12.88
C ASP A 168 -15.81 11.42 -13.75
N LEU A 169 -15.19 10.23 -13.67
CA LEU A 169 -14.04 9.84 -14.48
C LEU A 169 -14.45 9.07 -15.76
N GLY A 170 -15.72 8.71 -15.89
CA GLY A 170 -16.23 7.93 -17.03
C GLY A 170 -16.05 8.64 -18.37
N HIS A 171 -16.14 9.98 -18.40
CA HIS A 171 -15.95 10.78 -19.63
C HIS A 171 -14.49 10.79 -20.11
N PHE A 172 -13.51 10.47 -19.25
CA PHE A 172 -12.11 10.23 -19.61
C PHE A 172 -11.85 8.77 -20.05
N GLY A 173 -12.88 7.96 -20.21
CA GLY A 173 -12.75 6.54 -20.57
C GLY A 173 -12.31 5.63 -19.42
N ILE A 174 -12.29 6.14 -18.18
CA ILE A 174 -11.99 5.34 -17.00
C ILE A 174 -13.24 4.59 -16.56
N LYS A 175 -13.15 3.26 -16.48
CA LYS A 175 -14.25 2.39 -16.06
C LYS A 175 -14.07 1.98 -14.59
N GLN A 176 -15.17 1.59 -13.96
CA GLN A 176 -15.18 1.22 -12.54
C GLN A 176 -14.22 0.06 -12.24
N TRP A 177 -14.06 -0.89 -13.17
CA TRP A 177 -13.12 -2.00 -12.98
C TRP A 177 -11.64 -1.57 -12.96
N HIS A 178 -11.25 -0.46 -13.65
CA HIS A 178 -9.88 0.07 -13.56
C HIS A 178 -9.53 0.53 -12.15
N ILE A 179 -10.49 1.14 -11.46
CA ILE A 179 -10.30 1.59 -10.08
C ILE A 179 -10.33 0.39 -9.13
N GLY A 180 -11.29 -0.51 -9.33
CA GLY A 180 -11.52 -1.64 -8.45
C GLY A 180 -10.48 -2.76 -8.55
N MET A 181 -9.70 -2.85 -9.64
CA MET A 181 -8.70 -3.91 -9.84
C MET A 181 -7.62 -3.97 -8.76
N ILE A 182 -7.42 -2.90 -8.02
CA ILE A 182 -6.48 -2.89 -6.89
C ILE A 182 -6.91 -3.84 -5.77
N VAL A 183 -8.23 -4.11 -5.63
CA VAL A 183 -8.77 -4.97 -4.56
C VAL A 183 -8.28 -6.41 -4.69
N PRO A 184 -8.50 -7.13 -5.82
CA PRO A 184 -7.94 -8.47 -5.98
C PRO A 184 -6.41 -8.49 -6.01
N ILE A 185 -5.76 -7.46 -6.56
CA ILE A 185 -4.30 -7.36 -6.56
C ILE A 185 -3.79 -7.24 -5.11
N GLY A 186 -4.38 -6.35 -4.30
CA GLY A 186 -3.98 -6.16 -2.91
C GLY A 186 -4.17 -7.44 -2.07
N PHE A 187 -5.31 -8.12 -2.19
CA PHE A 187 -5.52 -9.38 -1.47
C PHE A 187 -4.62 -10.51 -1.98
N ALA A 188 -4.30 -10.55 -3.27
CA ALA A 188 -3.34 -11.51 -3.80
C ALA A 188 -1.93 -11.24 -3.23
N MET A 189 -1.50 -9.98 -3.12
CA MET A 189 -0.23 -9.61 -2.49
C MET A 189 -0.22 -10.02 -1.01
N VAL A 190 -1.28 -9.75 -0.26
CA VAL A 190 -1.43 -10.18 1.14
C VAL A 190 -1.35 -11.71 1.25
N PHE A 191 -2.02 -12.44 0.36
CA PHE A 191 -1.97 -13.89 0.32
C PHE A 191 -0.55 -14.40 0.09
N ILE A 192 0.19 -13.83 -0.86
CA ILE A 192 1.58 -14.19 -1.15
C ILE A 192 2.48 -13.93 0.08
N ARG A 193 2.29 -12.79 0.77
CA ARG A 193 3.05 -12.48 1.99
C ARG A 193 2.77 -13.46 3.12
N PHE A 194 1.51 -13.81 3.36
CA PHE A 194 1.19 -14.86 4.35
C PHE A 194 1.71 -16.25 3.94
N ALA A 195 1.72 -16.59 2.65
CA ALA A 195 2.31 -17.81 2.15
C ALA A 195 3.84 -17.84 2.39
N GLU A 196 4.53 -16.72 2.23
CA GLU A 196 5.94 -16.58 2.57
C GLU A 196 6.20 -16.80 4.07
N ILE A 197 5.43 -16.14 4.94
CA ILE A 197 5.50 -16.32 6.40
C ILE A 197 5.23 -17.80 6.77
N PHE A 198 4.24 -18.42 6.15
CA PHE A 198 3.91 -19.83 6.37
C PHE A 198 5.09 -20.76 6.04
N VAL A 199 5.76 -20.53 4.91
CA VAL A 199 6.95 -21.30 4.52
C VAL A 199 8.11 -21.09 5.52
N ARG A 200 8.32 -19.87 6.02
CA ARG A 200 9.33 -19.56 7.04
C ARG A 200 9.05 -20.27 8.36
N ILE A 201 7.79 -20.33 8.80
CA ILE A 201 7.38 -21.10 10.00
C ILE A 201 7.64 -22.60 9.80
N LEU A 202 7.35 -23.16 8.62
CA LEU A 202 7.62 -24.56 8.30
C LEU A 202 9.12 -24.87 8.32
N ARG A 203 9.97 -23.95 7.84
CA ARG A 203 11.43 -24.09 7.83
C ARG A 203 12.10 -23.86 9.18
N ASN A 204 11.34 -23.57 10.24
CA ASN A 204 11.85 -23.20 11.56
C ASN A 204 12.68 -21.89 11.59
N GLU A 205 12.53 -21.04 10.60
CA GLU A 205 13.22 -19.75 10.53
C GLU A 205 12.50 -18.70 11.36
N GLN A 206 11.20 -18.92 11.68
CA GLN A 206 10.36 -17.98 12.42
C GLN A 206 9.36 -18.72 13.32
N THR A 207 9.10 -18.19 14.52
CA THR A 207 8.18 -18.79 15.50
C THR A 207 6.82 -18.10 15.57
N GLY A 208 6.67 -16.88 15.01
CA GLY A 208 5.46 -16.08 15.04
C GLY A 208 5.19 -15.36 13.72
N LEU A 209 4.21 -14.44 13.71
CA LEU A 209 3.80 -13.69 12.52
C LEU A 209 4.69 -12.48 12.21
N GLY A 210 5.71 -12.15 13.02
CA GLY A 210 6.53 -11.01 12.65
C GLY A 210 7.54 -10.45 13.68
N LEU A 211 7.64 -9.15 13.80
CA LEU A 211 8.68 -8.29 14.45
C LEU A 211 9.16 -8.68 15.86
N ALA A 212 8.51 -9.62 16.52
CA ALA A 212 8.90 -10.05 17.85
C ALA A 212 10.27 -10.74 17.87
N ASP A 213 10.66 -11.41 16.77
CA ASP A 213 11.97 -12.06 16.65
C ASP A 213 13.04 -11.05 16.26
N GLU A 214 12.74 -10.07 15.40
CA GLU A 214 13.66 -8.98 15.02
C GLU A 214 14.00 -8.07 16.20
N ALA A 215 13.01 -7.73 17.06
CA ALA A 215 13.26 -6.97 18.28
C ALA A 215 14.12 -7.75 19.30
N ALA A 216 13.97 -9.08 19.37
CA ALA A 216 14.80 -9.92 20.21
C ALA A 216 16.23 -10.06 19.67
N GLU A 217 16.39 -10.06 18.36
CA GLU A 217 17.70 -10.11 17.68
C GLU A 217 18.43 -8.76 17.80
N ALA A 218 17.72 -7.64 17.60
CA ALA A 218 18.25 -6.29 17.84
C ALA A 218 18.68 -6.08 19.30
N ALA A 219 17.89 -6.61 20.26
CA ALA A 219 18.26 -6.55 21.67
C ALA A 219 19.50 -7.39 22.02
N LYS A 220 19.72 -8.52 21.33
CA LYS A 220 20.94 -9.33 21.48
C LYS A 220 22.15 -8.63 20.89
N LEU A 221 22.03 -8.03 19.70
CA LEU A 221 23.10 -7.26 19.07
C LEU A 221 23.51 -6.04 19.93
N GLY A 222 22.53 -5.34 20.52
CA GLY A 222 22.81 -4.23 21.45
C GLY A 222 23.41 -4.66 22.80
N ALA A 223 23.26 -5.93 23.19
CA ALA A 223 23.87 -6.47 24.41
C ALA A 223 25.30 -7.00 24.18
N GLU A 224 25.69 -7.25 22.94
CA GLU A 224 27.02 -7.75 22.53
C GLU A 224 28.02 -6.62 22.20
N GLU A 225 27.61 -5.33 22.17
CA GLU A 225 28.55 -4.21 22.05
C GLU A 225 29.32 -4.05 23.36
N PRO A 226 30.66 -4.30 23.40
CA PRO A 226 31.47 -4.12 24.57
C PRO A 226 31.62 -2.61 24.90
N LYS A 227 31.37 -2.26 26.17
CA LYS A 227 31.62 -0.94 26.71
C LYS A 227 33.10 -0.59 26.70
#